data_58d34c4e17e663691908a7491598cf81
#
_entry.id   58d34c4e17e663691908a7491598cf81
#
_cell.length_a   1.000
_cell.length_b   1.000
_cell.length_c   1.000
_cell.angle_alpha   90.00
_cell.angle_beta   90.00
_cell.angle_gamma   90.00
#
_symmetry.space_group_name_H-M   'P 1'
#
loop_
_entity.id
_entity.type
_entity.pdbx_description
1 polymer ?
#
loop_
_entity_poly.entity_id
_entity_poly.type
_entity_poly.pdbx_seq_one_letter_code
_entity_poly.pdbx_strand_id
1 'polypeptide(L)'
;MTAPALAIRNLRKTYANGLEAVRGIDLDIAEGEFFALLGPNGAGKSTTIGIVCSLVRKTGGSIRVFGHDIDTDLTAAKHCIGLVPQEFNFNQFEPVIEIVVNQAGYYGISRALAYQRAETYLKQLGLWDKRQEIARQLSGGMKRRLMIARALVHEPKLLIL
;
A
#
# COMPACT_ATOMS: atom_id res chain seq x y z
N MET A 1 -21.27 -12.87 -9.39
CA MET A 1 -20.52 -11.63 -9.64
C MET A 1 -19.36 -11.62 -8.67
N THR A 2 -18.13 -11.48 -9.14
CA THR A 2 -16.94 -11.36 -8.29
C THR A 2 -16.98 -10.04 -7.53
N ALA A 3 -16.56 -10.04 -6.26
CA ALA A 3 -16.47 -8.81 -5.49
C ALA A 3 -15.46 -7.85 -6.14
N PRO A 4 -15.71 -6.53 -6.20
CA PRO A 4 -14.76 -5.55 -6.72
C PRO A 4 -13.47 -5.57 -5.88
N ALA A 5 -12.34 -5.21 -6.50
CA ALA A 5 -11.06 -5.07 -5.79
C ALA A 5 -11.16 -3.99 -4.71
N LEU A 6 -11.85 -2.90 -5.01
CA LEU A 6 -12.15 -1.84 -4.05
C LEU A 6 -13.60 -1.37 -4.26
N ALA A 7 -14.37 -1.32 -3.18
CA ALA A 7 -15.71 -0.73 -3.16
C ALA A 7 -15.78 0.34 -2.06
N ILE A 8 -16.12 1.55 -2.44
CA ILE A 8 -16.30 2.70 -1.54
C ILE A 8 -17.74 3.16 -1.64
N ARG A 9 -18.40 3.43 -0.50
CA ARG A 9 -19.79 3.92 -0.45
C ARG A 9 -19.90 5.11 0.50
N ASN A 10 -20.37 6.22 -0.04
CA ASN A 10 -20.65 7.48 0.68
C ASN A 10 -19.50 7.87 1.63
N LEU A 11 -18.24 7.72 1.18
CA LEU A 11 -17.08 7.96 2.01
C LEU A 11 -17.00 9.42 2.41
N ARG A 12 -16.85 9.66 3.72
CA ARG A 12 -16.76 11.01 4.29
C ARG A 12 -15.58 11.12 5.23
N LYS A 13 -14.94 12.28 5.20
CA LYS A 13 -13.90 12.64 6.16
C LYS A 13 -13.98 14.12 6.49
N THR A 14 -14.26 14.40 7.76
CA THR A 14 -14.12 15.72 8.37
C THR A 14 -13.03 15.64 9.43
N TYR A 15 -12.06 16.53 9.38
CA TYR A 15 -11.00 16.66 10.38
C TYR A 15 -11.47 17.46 11.60
N ALA A 16 -10.75 17.38 12.72
CA ALA A 16 -11.11 18.06 13.97
C ALA A 16 -11.21 19.59 13.86
N ASN A 17 -10.51 20.18 12.88
CA ASN A 17 -10.58 21.61 12.57
C ASN A 17 -11.79 21.99 11.70
N GLY A 18 -12.72 21.08 11.45
CA GLY A 18 -13.92 21.32 10.63
C GLY A 18 -13.70 21.15 9.11
N LEU A 19 -12.50 20.85 8.65
CA LEU A 19 -12.22 20.67 7.22
C LEU A 19 -12.88 19.38 6.71
N GLU A 20 -13.85 19.51 5.80
CA GLU A 20 -14.42 18.39 5.04
C GLU A 20 -13.50 18.02 3.86
N ALA A 21 -12.62 17.05 4.07
CA ALA A 21 -11.68 16.60 3.06
C ALA A 21 -12.28 15.62 2.04
N VAL A 22 -13.31 14.86 2.45
CA VAL A 22 -14.04 13.91 1.58
C VAL A 22 -15.54 14.05 1.88
N ARG A 23 -16.35 14.29 0.83
CA ARG A 23 -17.74 14.73 0.96
C ARG A 23 -18.77 13.73 0.42
N GLY A 24 -18.52 12.44 0.55
CA GLY A 24 -19.43 11.40 0.07
C GLY A 24 -19.01 10.87 -1.31
N ILE A 25 -17.92 10.09 -1.34
CA ILE A 25 -17.42 9.45 -2.57
C ILE A 25 -17.99 8.04 -2.66
N ASP A 26 -18.47 7.69 -3.85
CA ASP A 26 -18.80 6.33 -4.27
C ASP A 26 -17.83 5.94 -5.38
N LEU A 27 -17.23 4.75 -5.27
CA LEU A 27 -16.25 4.26 -6.24
C LEU A 27 -16.21 2.73 -6.20
N ASP A 28 -16.23 2.12 -7.38
CA ASP A 28 -15.90 0.70 -7.57
C ASP A 28 -14.71 0.57 -8.51
N ILE A 29 -13.75 -0.25 -8.13
CA ILE A 29 -12.61 -0.66 -8.97
C ILE A 29 -12.69 -2.17 -9.12
N ALA A 30 -12.75 -2.64 -10.35
CA ALA A 30 -12.78 -4.07 -10.65
C ALA A 30 -11.42 -4.73 -10.42
N GLU A 31 -11.41 -6.05 -10.23
CA GLU A 31 -10.16 -6.83 -10.20
C GLU A 31 -9.47 -6.74 -11.57
N GLY A 32 -8.15 -6.49 -11.55
CA GLY A 32 -7.33 -6.33 -12.75
C GLY A 32 -7.45 -4.98 -13.43
N GLU A 33 -8.24 -4.06 -12.89
CA GLU A 33 -8.39 -2.71 -13.43
C GLU A 33 -7.18 -1.83 -13.08
N PHE A 34 -6.72 -1.02 -14.04
CA PHE A 34 -5.79 0.08 -13.81
C PHE A 34 -6.57 1.37 -13.61
N PHE A 35 -6.56 1.89 -12.39
CA PHE A 35 -7.31 3.08 -11.99
C PHE A 35 -6.40 4.24 -11.56
N ALA A 36 -6.66 5.44 -12.04
CA ALA A 36 -5.94 6.65 -11.64
C ALA A 36 -6.86 7.66 -10.95
N LEU A 37 -6.50 8.05 -9.72
CA LEU A 37 -7.21 9.09 -8.98
C LEU A 37 -6.59 10.45 -9.26
N LEU A 38 -7.23 11.23 -10.12
CA LEU A 38 -6.76 12.55 -10.55
C LEU A 38 -7.53 13.68 -9.86
N GLY A 39 -6.91 14.83 -9.74
CA GLY A 39 -7.52 16.04 -9.20
C GLY A 39 -6.50 17.03 -8.63
N PRO A 40 -6.89 18.29 -8.36
CA PRO A 40 -6.02 19.31 -7.79
C PRO A 40 -5.55 18.97 -6.36
N ASN A 41 -4.58 19.73 -5.86
CA ASN A 41 -4.20 19.64 -4.45
C ASN A 41 -5.39 20.03 -3.56
N GLY A 42 -5.58 19.30 -2.47
CA GLY A 42 -6.73 19.50 -1.60
C GLY A 42 -8.03 18.78 -2.03
N ALA A 43 -8.05 18.11 -3.18
CA ALA A 43 -9.24 17.33 -3.64
C ALA A 43 -9.54 16.06 -2.84
N GLY A 44 -8.83 15.80 -1.74
CA GLY A 44 -9.09 14.63 -0.90
C GLY A 44 -8.44 13.32 -1.36
N LYS A 45 -7.62 13.33 -2.43
CA LYS A 45 -6.96 12.11 -2.97
C LYS A 45 -6.15 11.36 -1.92
N SER A 46 -5.18 12.03 -1.30
CA SER A 46 -4.32 11.43 -0.27
C SER A 46 -5.11 11.02 0.97
N THR A 47 -6.17 11.75 1.32
CA THR A 47 -7.08 11.39 2.41
C THR A 47 -7.84 10.11 2.07
N THR A 48 -8.38 9.99 0.86
CA THR A 48 -9.09 8.81 0.39
C THR A 48 -8.17 7.59 0.39
N ILE A 49 -6.97 7.69 -0.19
CA ILE A 49 -5.95 6.62 -0.16
C ILE A 49 -5.58 6.26 1.29
N GLY A 50 -5.34 7.28 2.14
CA GLY A 50 -5.03 7.07 3.55
C GLY A 50 -6.13 6.31 4.30
N ILE A 51 -7.41 6.54 3.96
CA ILE A 51 -8.53 5.80 4.58
C ILE A 51 -8.57 4.36 4.06
N VAL A 52 -8.42 4.14 2.74
CA VAL A 52 -8.36 2.79 2.15
C VAL A 52 -7.27 1.96 2.80
N CYS A 53 -6.09 2.56 3.04
CA CYS A 53 -4.95 1.91 3.70
C CYS A 53 -5.06 1.89 5.24
N SER A 54 -6.16 2.39 5.81
CA SER A 54 -6.39 2.48 7.27
C SER A 54 -5.33 3.31 8.03
N LEU A 55 -4.71 4.26 7.35
CA LEU A 55 -3.81 5.26 7.93
C LEU A 55 -4.57 6.49 8.45
N VAL A 56 -5.76 6.74 7.91
CA VAL A 56 -6.67 7.82 8.29
C VAL A 56 -8.03 7.22 8.64
N ARG A 57 -8.61 7.63 9.77
CA ARG A 57 -9.98 7.21 10.14
C ARG A 57 -11.00 8.01 9.33
N LYS A 58 -11.94 7.33 8.70
CA LYS A 58 -13.12 7.95 8.07
C LYS A 58 -14.09 8.50 9.13
N THR A 59 -14.95 9.44 8.75
CA THR A 59 -16.04 9.92 9.60
C THR A 59 -17.40 9.39 9.17
N GLY A 60 -17.48 8.79 7.98
CA GLY A 60 -18.71 8.15 7.48
C GLY A 60 -18.47 7.32 6.23
N GLY A 61 -19.47 6.56 5.83
CA GLY A 61 -19.40 5.66 4.69
C GLY A 61 -18.75 4.32 5.01
N SER A 62 -18.57 3.49 3.99
CA SER A 62 -17.93 2.17 4.11
C SER A 62 -16.92 1.92 3.00
N ILE A 63 -15.93 1.07 3.28
CA ILE A 63 -14.92 0.62 2.32
C ILE A 63 -14.76 -0.88 2.45
N ARG A 64 -14.74 -1.57 1.30
CA ARG A 64 -14.41 -2.99 1.21
C ARG A 64 -13.30 -3.21 0.20
N VAL A 65 -12.34 -4.04 0.57
CA VAL A 65 -11.23 -4.47 -0.29
C VAL A 65 -11.38 -5.96 -0.53
N PHE A 66 -11.63 -6.38 -1.77
CA PHE A 66 -11.96 -7.76 -2.12
C PHE A 66 -13.05 -8.37 -1.22
N GLY A 67 -14.07 -7.56 -0.89
CA GLY A 67 -15.18 -7.95 -0.01
C GLY A 67 -14.90 -7.78 1.49
N HIS A 68 -13.65 -7.65 1.93
CA HIS A 68 -13.28 -7.44 3.34
C HIS A 68 -13.55 -6.00 3.76
N ASP A 69 -14.38 -5.79 4.74
CA ASP A 69 -14.71 -4.46 5.27
C ASP A 69 -13.57 -3.97 6.18
N ILE A 70 -13.08 -2.74 5.95
CA ILE A 70 -11.94 -2.19 6.71
C ILE A 70 -12.26 -1.91 8.18
N ASP A 71 -13.53 -1.84 8.58
CA ASP A 71 -13.91 -1.61 9.98
C ASP A 71 -14.03 -2.92 10.77
N THR A 72 -14.50 -4.00 10.12
CA THR A 72 -14.83 -5.26 10.80
C THR A 72 -13.84 -6.38 10.49
N ASP A 73 -13.14 -6.32 9.35
CA ASP A 73 -12.16 -7.34 8.89
C ASP A 73 -10.86 -6.69 8.38
N LEU A 74 -10.32 -5.79 9.22
CA LEU A 74 -9.16 -4.97 8.87
C LEU A 74 -7.93 -5.79 8.47
N THR A 75 -7.70 -6.91 9.16
CA THR A 75 -6.51 -7.75 8.90
C THR A 75 -6.56 -8.35 7.50
N ALA A 76 -7.68 -8.95 7.10
CA ALA A 76 -7.83 -9.51 5.76
C ALA A 76 -7.79 -8.41 4.68
N ALA A 77 -8.44 -7.25 4.92
CA ALA A 77 -8.36 -6.11 4.02
C ALA A 77 -6.91 -5.65 3.80
N LYS A 78 -6.12 -5.52 4.87
CA LYS A 78 -4.69 -5.13 4.79
C LYS A 78 -3.83 -6.14 4.06
N HIS A 79 -4.09 -7.43 4.20
CA HIS A 79 -3.37 -8.47 3.45
C HIS A 79 -3.59 -8.36 1.93
N CYS A 80 -4.73 -7.79 1.52
CA CYS A 80 -5.01 -7.56 0.10
C CYS A 80 -4.31 -6.32 -0.46
N ILE A 81 -3.79 -5.40 0.38
CA ILE A 81 -3.27 -4.09 -0.04
C ILE A 81 -1.74 -4.04 0.04
N GLY A 82 -1.08 -3.69 -1.06
CA GLY A 82 0.30 -3.23 -1.09
C GLY A 82 0.32 -1.71 -1.28
N LEU A 83 0.92 -0.98 -0.35
CA LEU A 83 1.04 0.47 -0.43
C LEU A 83 2.49 0.87 -0.66
N VAL A 84 2.72 1.71 -1.67
CA VAL A 84 3.99 2.39 -1.93
C VAL A 84 3.83 3.87 -1.57
N PRO A 85 4.20 4.30 -0.36
CA PRO A 85 4.09 5.70 0.05
C PRO A 85 4.91 6.64 -0.84
N GLN A 86 4.53 7.90 -0.87
CA GLN A 86 5.26 8.92 -1.60
C GLN A 86 6.65 9.15 -1.02
N GLU A 87 6.78 9.14 0.31
CA GLU A 87 8.04 9.32 1.02
C GLU A 87 8.70 7.98 1.37
N PHE A 88 10.04 7.98 1.45
CA PHE A 88 10.80 6.80 1.86
C PHE A 88 10.66 6.58 3.38
N ASN A 89 9.92 5.56 3.78
CA ASN A 89 9.58 5.25 5.17
C ASN A 89 10.20 3.92 5.66
N PHE A 90 11.42 3.64 5.28
CA PHE A 90 12.19 2.48 5.75
C PHE A 90 13.50 2.92 6.42
N ASN A 91 14.10 2.04 7.22
CA ASN A 91 15.39 2.29 7.82
C ASN A 91 16.48 2.28 6.72
N GLN A 92 17.06 3.45 6.45
CA GLN A 92 18.05 3.61 5.38
C GLN A 92 19.42 2.99 5.72
N PHE A 93 19.65 2.56 6.96
CA PHE A 93 20.89 1.94 7.41
C PHE A 93 20.84 0.41 7.37
N GLU A 94 19.75 -0.17 6.91
CA GLU A 94 19.61 -1.61 6.72
C GLU A 94 20.02 -2.03 5.29
N PRO A 95 20.49 -3.27 5.11
CA PRO A 95 20.67 -3.87 3.79
C PRO A 95 19.34 -3.92 3.02
N VAL A 96 19.40 -3.72 1.71
CA VAL A 96 18.23 -3.71 0.82
C VAL A 96 17.36 -4.96 1.00
N ILE A 97 17.97 -6.14 1.08
CA ILE A 97 17.24 -7.40 1.25
C ILE A 97 16.51 -7.47 2.59
N GLU A 98 17.13 -7.00 3.68
CA GLU A 98 16.56 -7.07 5.01
C GLU A 98 15.32 -6.17 5.14
N ILE A 99 15.30 -5.02 4.46
CA ILE A 99 14.14 -4.13 4.41
C ILE A 99 12.91 -4.86 3.83
N VAL A 100 13.10 -5.66 2.78
CA VAL A 100 12.02 -6.44 2.16
C VAL A 100 11.62 -7.62 3.03
N VAL A 101 12.60 -8.36 3.58
CA VAL A 101 12.37 -9.53 4.44
C VAL A 101 11.66 -9.12 5.74
N ASN A 102 12.07 -8.02 6.37
CA ASN A 102 11.43 -7.51 7.58
C ASN A 102 9.98 -7.08 7.33
N GLN A 103 9.71 -6.48 6.14
CA GLN A 103 8.34 -6.14 5.75
C GLN A 103 7.45 -7.39 5.66
N ALA A 104 7.94 -8.49 5.10
CA ALA A 104 7.20 -9.75 5.02
C ALA A 104 6.83 -10.29 6.41
N GLY A 105 7.69 -10.08 7.41
CA GLY A 105 7.46 -10.46 8.79
C GLY A 105 6.22 -9.82 9.41
N TYR A 106 5.89 -8.57 9.04
CA TYR A 106 4.66 -7.89 9.51
C TYR A 106 3.37 -8.56 8.99
N TYR A 107 3.48 -9.35 7.93
CA TYR A 107 2.37 -10.14 7.38
C TYR A 107 2.42 -11.62 7.80
N GLY A 108 3.25 -11.98 8.78
CA GLY A 108 3.35 -13.35 9.29
C GLY A 108 4.04 -14.34 8.34
N ILE A 109 4.76 -13.86 7.34
CA ILE A 109 5.49 -14.69 6.38
C ILE A 109 6.77 -15.19 7.04
N SER A 110 7.01 -16.52 6.95
CA SER A 110 8.23 -17.12 7.50
C SER A 110 9.48 -16.52 6.84
N ARG A 111 10.58 -16.41 7.60
CA ARG A 111 11.82 -15.80 7.11
C ARG A 111 12.36 -16.50 5.85
N ALA A 112 12.27 -17.82 5.77
CA ALA A 112 12.70 -18.58 4.60
C ALA A 112 11.91 -18.18 3.34
N LEU A 113 10.57 -18.12 3.43
CA LEU A 113 9.72 -17.69 2.32
C LEU A 113 9.92 -16.20 1.99
N ALA A 114 10.13 -15.36 3.03
CA ALA A 114 10.40 -13.95 2.84
C ALA A 114 11.67 -13.69 1.99
N TYR A 115 12.76 -14.46 2.22
CA TYR A 115 13.97 -14.38 1.40
C TYR A 115 13.72 -14.81 -0.05
N GLN A 116 12.96 -15.89 -0.27
CA GLN A 116 12.62 -16.35 -1.62
C GLN A 116 11.83 -15.28 -2.39
N ARG A 117 10.84 -14.68 -1.76
CA ARG A 117 10.03 -13.61 -2.36
C ARG A 117 10.86 -12.33 -2.55
N ALA A 118 11.69 -11.96 -1.58
CA ALA A 118 12.59 -10.82 -1.70
C ALA A 118 13.55 -10.99 -2.89
N GLU A 119 14.13 -12.18 -3.09
CA GLU A 119 14.95 -12.49 -4.26
C GLU A 119 14.18 -12.27 -5.56
N THR A 120 12.96 -12.83 -5.65
CA THR A 120 12.09 -12.69 -6.82
C THR A 120 11.83 -11.22 -7.17
N TYR A 121 11.35 -10.44 -6.20
CA TYR A 121 10.98 -9.04 -6.47
C TYR A 121 12.20 -8.13 -6.66
N LEU A 122 13.31 -8.35 -5.94
CA LEU A 122 14.52 -7.58 -6.14
C LEU A 122 15.15 -7.87 -7.51
N LYS A 123 15.07 -9.11 -8.03
CA LYS A 123 15.48 -9.44 -9.40
C LYS A 123 14.60 -8.74 -10.43
N GLN A 124 13.27 -8.84 -10.30
CA GLN A 124 12.31 -8.20 -11.22
C GLN A 124 12.49 -6.68 -11.29
N LEU A 125 12.86 -6.06 -10.18
CA LEU A 125 13.04 -4.62 -10.08
C LEU A 125 14.50 -4.15 -10.30
N GLY A 126 15.41 -5.07 -10.70
CA GLY A 126 16.81 -4.75 -10.99
C GLY A 126 17.59 -4.23 -9.79
N LEU A 127 17.35 -4.79 -8.62
CA LEU A 127 18.02 -4.44 -7.36
C LEU A 127 18.78 -5.61 -6.74
N TRP A 128 18.78 -6.79 -7.36
CA TRP A 128 19.38 -7.99 -6.77
C TRP A 128 20.88 -7.85 -6.51
N ASP A 129 21.61 -7.22 -7.42
CA ASP A 129 23.07 -7.00 -7.27
C ASP A 129 23.40 -6.04 -6.12
N LYS A 130 22.40 -5.23 -5.72
CA LYS A 130 22.49 -4.27 -4.61
C LYS A 130 21.92 -4.80 -3.28
N ARG A 131 21.51 -6.06 -3.23
CA ARG A 131 20.77 -6.61 -2.08
C ARG A 131 21.48 -6.53 -0.73
N GLN A 132 22.81 -6.55 -0.74
CA GLN A 132 23.63 -6.45 0.48
C GLN A 132 24.08 -5.02 0.78
N GLU A 133 23.87 -4.07 -0.14
CA GLU A 133 24.21 -2.67 0.10
C GLU A 133 23.22 -2.03 1.09
N ILE A 134 23.74 -1.07 1.85
CA ILE A 134 22.91 -0.26 2.74
C ILE A 134 22.02 0.65 1.89
N ALA A 135 20.70 0.67 2.18
CA ALA A 135 19.71 1.36 1.36
C ALA A 135 19.96 2.88 1.23
N ARG A 136 20.70 3.48 2.16
CA ARG A 136 21.12 4.88 2.08
C ARG A 136 21.94 5.17 0.80
N GLN A 137 22.72 4.21 0.32
CA GLN A 137 23.60 4.34 -0.85
C GLN A 137 22.86 4.28 -2.20
N LEU A 138 21.60 3.87 -2.19
CA LEU A 138 20.77 3.78 -3.38
C LEU A 138 20.39 5.17 -3.91
N SER A 139 20.30 5.30 -5.25
CA SER A 139 19.71 6.47 -5.88
C SER A 139 18.22 6.58 -5.57
N GLY A 140 17.61 7.76 -5.77
CA GLY A 140 16.18 7.97 -5.54
C GLY A 140 15.30 6.99 -6.32
N GLY A 141 15.61 6.73 -7.59
CA GLY A 141 14.90 5.75 -8.41
C GLY A 141 15.07 4.32 -7.90
N MET A 142 16.26 3.96 -7.40
CA MET A 142 16.47 2.65 -6.77
C MET A 142 15.70 2.52 -5.45
N LYS A 143 15.67 3.57 -4.63
CA LYS A 143 14.86 3.61 -3.40
C LYS A 143 13.37 3.46 -3.72
N ARG A 144 12.87 4.08 -4.80
CA ARG A 144 11.47 3.91 -5.24
C ARG A 144 11.17 2.46 -5.63
N ARG A 145 12.08 1.82 -6.39
CA ARG A 145 11.97 0.40 -6.74
C ARG A 145 12.01 -0.51 -5.51
N LEU A 146 12.85 -0.20 -4.52
CA LEU A 146 12.88 -0.92 -3.24
C LEU A 146 11.53 -0.81 -2.49
N MET A 147 10.91 0.36 -2.49
CA MET A 147 9.56 0.54 -1.91
C MET A 147 8.52 -0.34 -2.61
N ILE A 148 8.62 -0.49 -3.93
CA ILE A 148 7.73 -1.38 -4.69
C ILE A 148 7.99 -2.84 -4.31
N ALA A 149 9.26 -3.31 -4.26
CA ALA A 149 9.60 -4.65 -3.82
C ALA A 149 9.01 -4.96 -2.43
N ARG A 150 9.15 -4.00 -1.52
CA ARG A 150 8.62 -4.08 -0.16
C ARG A 150 7.09 -4.17 -0.13
N ALA A 151 6.40 -3.44 -1.00
CA ALA A 151 4.95 -3.49 -1.09
C ALA A 151 4.43 -4.79 -1.71
N LEU A 152 5.24 -5.48 -2.53
CA LEU A 152 4.85 -6.70 -3.23
C LEU A 152 5.17 -7.99 -2.45
N VAL A 153 6.05 -7.95 -1.45
CA VAL A 153 6.59 -9.16 -0.79
C VAL A 153 5.52 -10.05 -0.15
N HIS A 154 4.40 -9.50 0.28
CA HIS A 154 3.26 -10.26 0.82
C HIS A 154 2.23 -10.64 -0.25
N GLU A 155 2.52 -10.39 -1.54
CA GLU A 155 1.68 -10.73 -2.71
C GLU A 155 0.26 -10.13 -2.61
N PRO A 156 0.14 -8.80 -2.46
CA PRO A 156 -1.15 -8.14 -2.40
C PRO A 156 -1.91 -8.26 -3.71
N LYS A 157 -3.24 -8.24 -3.63
CA LYS A 157 -4.14 -8.24 -4.80
C LYS A 157 -4.42 -6.84 -5.33
N LEU A 158 -4.27 -5.80 -4.51
CA LEU A 158 -4.42 -4.39 -4.84
C LEU A 158 -3.12 -3.64 -4.53
N LEU A 159 -2.50 -3.04 -5.54
CA LEU A 159 -1.31 -2.21 -5.36
C LEU A 159 -1.69 -0.74 -5.50
N ILE A 160 -1.30 0.07 -4.51
CA ILE A 160 -1.50 1.52 -4.48
C ILE A 160 -0.12 2.21 -4.52
N LEU A 161 0.09 3.08 -5.52
CA LEU A 161 1.36 3.76 -5.81
C LEU A 161 1.29 5.26 -5.56
#